data_d7b1360ab538584971293f7d6e784165
#
_entry.id   d7b1360ab538584971293f7d6e784165
#
_cell.length_a   1.000
_cell.length_b   1.000
_cell.length_c   1.000
_cell.angle_alpha   90.00
_cell.angle_beta   90.00
_cell.angle_gamma   90.00
#
_symmetry.space_group_name_H-M   'P 1'
#
loop_
_entity.id
_entity.type
_entity.pdbx_description
1 polymer ?
#
loop_
_entity_poly.entity_id
_entity_poly.type
_entity_poly.pdbx_seq_one_letter_code
_entity_poly.pdbx_strand_id
1 'polypeptide(L)'
;MTSGIKIKEMRVTPVAIADPPLRSSYGLHQPYALRNILEFESEDGVIGVSETYGGEAPREILLNLGKEIVGSEPHRLTGCLRDMLTRLSDHEDASQTHLVPGENPVDANRRTYAAIEVGCLDLIGKSLGKPVCDLLGGRVRDRVPFSAYPFYKHTGGGGEGQDAREDKYGECLSPETLVGQVIKMREEYGFKSIKFKAGVFHPDQEIETIKQLYRELGP
;
A
#
# COMPACT_ATOMS: atom_id res chain seq x y z
N MET A 1 11.88 0.11 -37.28
CA MET A 1 11.50 -0.71 -36.12
C MET A 1 11.76 0.17 -34.92
N THR A 2 10.70 0.64 -34.25
CA THR A 2 10.86 1.36 -32.99
C THR A 2 11.47 0.37 -32.00
N SER A 3 12.68 0.64 -31.48
CA SER A 3 13.24 -0.14 -30.39
C SER A 3 12.21 -0.10 -29.26
N GLY A 4 11.84 -1.27 -28.75
CA GLY A 4 10.90 -1.31 -27.62
C GLY A 4 11.48 -0.56 -26.43
N ILE A 5 10.61 0.00 -25.59
CA ILE A 5 11.00 0.65 -24.33
C ILE A 5 11.80 -0.36 -23.50
N LYS A 6 13.00 0.03 -23.07
CA LYS A 6 13.82 -0.81 -22.18
C LYS A 6 14.03 -0.13 -20.84
N ILE A 7 14.07 -0.91 -19.80
CA ILE A 7 14.39 -0.43 -18.43
C ILE A 7 15.90 -0.21 -18.37
N LYS A 8 16.30 1.04 -18.18
CA LYS A 8 17.71 1.44 -18.01
C LYS A 8 18.16 1.24 -16.57
N GLU A 9 17.28 1.55 -15.61
CA GLU A 9 17.57 1.51 -14.19
C GLU A 9 16.30 1.25 -13.38
N MET A 10 16.44 0.56 -12.25
CA MET A 10 15.44 0.49 -11.19
C MET A 10 16.05 0.99 -9.89
N ARG A 11 15.42 2.00 -9.29
CA ARG A 11 15.80 2.54 -7.98
C ARG A 11 14.79 2.12 -6.93
N VAL A 12 15.27 1.85 -5.72
CA VAL A 12 14.44 1.51 -4.56
C VAL A 12 14.79 2.48 -3.43
N THR A 13 13.86 3.37 -3.11
CA THR A 13 14.03 4.40 -2.09
C THR A 13 13.16 4.06 -0.88
N PRO A 14 13.77 3.73 0.28
CA PRO A 14 13.01 3.54 1.51
C PRO A 14 12.50 4.89 2.03
N VAL A 15 11.24 4.92 2.45
CA VAL A 15 10.61 6.09 3.04
C VAL A 15 9.87 5.71 4.32
N ALA A 16 9.85 6.64 5.29
CA ALA A 16 9.07 6.53 6.50
C ALA A 16 7.98 7.61 6.48
N ILE A 17 6.72 7.19 6.51
CA ILE A 17 5.57 8.09 6.48
C ILE A 17 5.00 8.15 7.89
N ALA A 18 4.86 9.37 8.45
CA ALA A 18 4.28 9.54 9.78
C ALA A 18 2.91 8.85 9.84
N ASP A 19 2.75 7.92 10.78
CA ASP A 19 1.55 7.10 10.93
C ASP A 19 0.99 7.28 12.35
N PRO A 20 -0.30 7.67 12.50
CA PRO A 20 -0.91 7.79 13.81
C PRO A 20 -0.86 6.48 14.59
N PRO A 21 -0.99 6.51 15.93
CA PRO A 21 -0.96 5.31 16.77
C PRO A 21 -2.23 4.47 16.61
N LEU A 22 -2.43 3.92 15.41
CA LEU A 22 -3.57 3.09 15.03
C LEU A 22 -3.44 1.70 15.64
N ARG A 23 -4.53 1.19 16.20
CA ARG A 23 -4.60 -0.18 16.71
C ARG A 23 -5.20 -1.11 15.66
N SER A 24 -4.62 -2.27 15.52
CA SER A 24 -5.12 -3.36 14.67
C SER A 24 -4.92 -4.70 15.36
N SER A 25 -5.46 -5.76 14.79
CA SER A 25 -5.21 -7.14 15.25
C SER A 25 -3.73 -7.54 15.22
N TYR A 26 -2.88 -6.80 14.54
CA TYR A 26 -1.42 -7.02 14.44
C TYR A 26 -0.61 -6.21 15.45
N GLY A 27 -1.26 -5.32 16.20
CA GLY A 27 -0.61 -4.44 17.16
C GLY A 27 -0.80 -2.97 16.85
N LEU A 28 0.15 -2.16 17.29
CA LEU A 28 0.14 -0.72 17.20
C LEU A 28 0.97 -0.25 16.00
N HIS A 29 0.36 0.57 15.15
CA HIS A 29 1.02 1.24 14.05
C HIS A 29 1.56 2.56 14.56
N GLN A 30 2.83 2.72 14.71
CA GLN A 30 3.50 4.00 15.02
C GLN A 30 5.02 3.81 15.08
N PRO A 31 5.81 4.90 15.09
CA PRO A 31 5.39 6.24 14.70
C PRO A 31 5.38 6.44 13.19
N TYR A 32 5.82 5.43 12.42
CA TYR A 32 5.94 5.48 10.97
C TYR A 32 5.43 4.23 10.28
N ALA A 33 4.77 4.43 9.13
CA ALA A 33 4.56 3.39 8.14
C ALA A 33 5.75 3.35 7.17
N LEU A 34 6.47 2.25 7.14
CA LEU A 34 7.62 2.08 6.25
C LEU A 34 7.17 1.64 4.85
N ARG A 35 7.71 2.26 3.80
CA ARG A 35 7.47 1.93 2.41
C ARG A 35 8.78 1.90 1.62
N ASN A 36 8.80 1.13 0.54
CA ASN A 36 9.81 1.20 -0.52
C ASN A 36 9.14 1.79 -1.76
N ILE A 37 9.64 2.92 -2.24
CA ILE A 37 9.24 3.53 -3.51
C ILE A 37 10.16 2.98 -4.59
N LEU A 38 9.56 2.48 -5.67
CA LEU A 38 10.26 1.95 -6.82
C LEU A 38 10.13 2.92 -7.99
N GLU A 39 11.25 3.25 -8.62
CA GLU A 39 11.29 4.03 -9.85
C GLU A 39 11.96 3.21 -10.94
N PHE A 40 11.30 3.14 -12.09
CA PHE A 40 11.78 2.43 -13.29
C PHE A 40 12.06 3.46 -14.37
N GLU A 41 13.34 3.74 -14.64
CA GLU A 41 13.75 4.68 -15.68
C GLU A 41 13.97 3.93 -16.99
N SER A 42 13.36 4.40 -18.06
CA SER A 42 13.62 3.90 -19.42
C SER A 42 14.86 4.54 -20.03
N GLU A 43 15.38 3.96 -21.13
CA GLU A 43 16.47 4.54 -21.92
C GLU A 43 16.13 5.96 -22.44
N ASP A 44 14.83 6.23 -22.65
CA ASP A 44 14.32 7.53 -23.10
C ASP A 44 14.05 8.53 -21.95
N GLY A 45 14.38 8.15 -20.71
CA GLY A 45 14.22 8.99 -19.52
C GLY A 45 12.80 9.09 -18.94
N VAL A 46 11.86 8.25 -19.41
CA VAL A 46 10.52 8.16 -18.79
C VAL A 46 10.63 7.37 -17.49
N ILE A 47 9.95 7.82 -16.43
CA ILE A 47 9.99 7.18 -15.10
C ILE A 47 8.61 6.63 -14.73
N GLY A 48 8.51 5.30 -14.61
CA GLY A 48 7.40 4.61 -13.98
C GLY A 48 7.62 4.51 -12.47
N VAL A 49 6.55 4.57 -11.68
CA VAL A 49 6.62 4.56 -10.21
C VAL A 49 5.65 3.55 -9.63
N SER A 50 6.09 2.87 -8.57
CA SER A 50 5.23 2.04 -7.73
C SER A 50 5.70 2.08 -6.27
N GLU A 51 4.95 1.43 -5.39
CA GLU A 51 5.33 1.28 -4.00
C GLU A 51 5.08 -0.15 -3.48
N THR A 52 5.77 -0.50 -2.40
CA THR A 52 5.48 -1.71 -1.63
C THR A 52 5.88 -1.52 -0.15
N TYR A 53 5.67 -2.56 0.65
CA TYR A 53 6.07 -2.54 2.05
C TYR A 53 7.56 -2.23 2.22
N GLY A 54 7.86 -1.45 3.27
CA GLY A 54 9.21 -1.09 3.66
C GLY A 54 9.90 -2.20 4.46
N GLY A 55 11.11 -1.92 4.88
CA GLY A 55 12.00 -2.81 5.62
C GLY A 55 13.19 -3.24 4.77
N GLU A 56 14.25 -3.70 5.44
CA GLU A 56 15.52 -4.02 4.76
C GLU A 56 15.39 -5.28 3.90
N ALA A 57 14.79 -6.36 4.43
CA ALA A 57 14.66 -7.61 3.68
C ALA A 57 13.86 -7.46 2.37
N PRO A 58 12.67 -6.84 2.33
CA PRO A 58 12.00 -6.53 1.06
C PRO A 58 12.83 -5.65 0.12
N ARG A 59 13.56 -4.69 0.68
CA ARG A 59 14.42 -3.80 -0.09
C ARG A 59 15.56 -4.55 -0.78
N GLU A 60 16.26 -5.45 -0.08
CA GLU A 60 17.31 -6.27 -0.65
C GLU A 60 16.82 -7.17 -1.80
N ILE A 61 15.65 -7.81 -1.61
CA ILE A 61 15.01 -8.61 -2.65
C ILE A 61 14.74 -7.74 -3.89
N LEU A 62 14.14 -6.56 -3.71
CA LEU A 62 13.85 -5.63 -4.79
C LEU A 62 15.11 -5.16 -5.52
N LEU A 63 16.19 -4.83 -4.80
CA LEU A 63 17.46 -4.43 -5.40
C LEU A 63 18.10 -5.54 -6.23
N ASN A 64 17.99 -6.80 -5.78
CA ASN A 64 18.50 -7.93 -6.53
C ASN A 64 17.67 -8.20 -7.80
N LEU A 65 16.34 -8.16 -7.69
CA LEU A 65 15.45 -8.28 -8.84
C LEU A 65 15.65 -7.13 -9.85
N GLY A 66 15.89 -5.91 -9.35
CA GLY A 66 16.19 -4.75 -10.18
C GLY A 66 17.36 -4.99 -11.13
N LYS A 67 18.41 -5.66 -10.66
CA LYS A 67 19.57 -6.00 -11.51
C LYS A 67 19.22 -6.96 -12.65
N GLU A 68 18.26 -7.85 -12.43
CA GLU A 68 17.83 -8.84 -13.44
C GLU A 68 16.89 -8.24 -14.49
N ILE A 69 16.11 -7.20 -14.14
CA ILE A 69 15.16 -6.58 -15.08
C ILE A 69 15.74 -5.44 -15.90
N VAL A 70 16.91 -4.91 -15.53
CA VAL A 70 17.62 -3.90 -16.34
C VAL A 70 17.94 -4.47 -17.73
N GLY A 71 17.67 -3.68 -18.77
CA GLY A 71 17.79 -4.08 -20.18
C GLY A 71 16.57 -4.82 -20.73
N SER A 72 15.60 -5.21 -19.89
CA SER A 72 14.37 -5.88 -20.32
C SER A 72 13.33 -4.88 -20.83
N GLU A 73 12.42 -5.38 -21.65
CA GLU A 73 11.23 -4.65 -22.09
C GLU A 73 10.11 -4.80 -21.05
N PRO A 74 9.55 -3.71 -20.47
CA PRO A 74 8.60 -3.80 -19.37
C PRO A 74 7.33 -4.61 -19.69
N HIS A 75 6.92 -4.67 -20.95
CA HIS A 75 5.75 -5.47 -21.37
C HIS A 75 6.03 -6.98 -21.49
N ARG A 76 7.28 -7.42 -21.41
CA ARG A 76 7.67 -8.84 -21.42
C ARG A 76 7.94 -9.43 -20.03
N LEU A 77 7.77 -8.62 -19.00
CA LEU A 77 8.12 -8.99 -17.62
C LEU A 77 7.31 -10.16 -17.05
N THR A 78 6.11 -10.46 -17.57
CA THR A 78 5.30 -11.58 -17.07
C THR A 78 6.04 -12.92 -17.16
N GLY A 79 6.80 -13.16 -18.23
CA GLY A 79 7.64 -14.38 -18.35
C GLY A 79 8.82 -14.34 -17.40
N CYS A 80 9.55 -13.23 -17.36
CA CYS A 80 10.72 -13.03 -16.51
C CYS A 80 10.34 -13.12 -15.02
N LEU A 81 9.23 -12.49 -14.63
CA LEU A 81 8.75 -12.48 -13.26
C LEU A 81 8.27 -13.85 -12.78
N ARG A 82 7.77 -14.72 -13.65
CA ARG A 82 7.43 -16.10 -13.30
C ARG A 82 8.69 -16.87 -12.87
N ASP A 83 9.76 -16.75 -13.63
CA ASP A 83 11.04 -17.41 -13.31
C ASP A 83 11.66 -16.82 -12.03
N MET A 84 11.52 -15.51 -11.80
CA MET A 84 11.93 -14.85 -10.57
C MET A 84 11.14 -15.34 -9.37
N LEU A 85 9.82 -15.46 -9.48
CA LEU A 85 8.96 -15.98 -8.39
C LEU A 85 9.34 -17.43 -8.03
N THR A 86 9.68 -18.24 -9.01
CA THR A 86 10.13 -19.62 -8.76
C THR A 86 11.44 -19.63 -7.98
N ARG A 87 12.41 -18.78 -8.34
CA ARG A 87 13.68 -18.66 -7.60
C ARG A 87 13.50 -18.08 -6.20
N LEU A 88 12.57 -17.13 -6.00
CA LEU A 88 12.29 -16.56 -4.70
C LEU A 88 11.59 -17.56 -3.76
N SER A 89 10.80 -18.50 -4.29
CA SER A 89 10.17 -19.55 -3.49
C SER A 89 11.18 -20.54 -2.92
N ASP A 90 12.36 -20.65 -3.52
CA ASP A 90 13.45 -21.52 -3.07
C ASP A 90 14.28 -20.92 -1.92
N HIS A 91 14.10 -19.62 -1.61
CA HIS A 91 14.73 -18.96 -0.47
C HIS A 91 13.79 -18.96 0.74
N GLU A 92 14.00 -19.90 1.65
CA GLU A 92 13.18 -20.12 2.87
C GLU A 92 13.17 -18.94 3.87
N ASP A 93 13.95 -17.89 3.67
CA ASP A 93 14.18 -16.84 4.67
C ASP A 93 13.31 -15.57 4.49
N ALA A 94 12.32 -15.59 3.61
CA ALA A 94 11.33 -14.51 3.50
C ALA A 94 10.38 -14.40 4.71
N SER A 95 10.61 -15.20 5.77
CA SER A 95 9.72 -15.35 6.92
C SER A 95 9.69 -14.17 7.90
N GLN A 96 10.50 -13.15 7.74
CA GLN A 96 10.62 -12.06 8.72
C GLN A 96 9.81 -10.80 8.45
N THR A 97 8.99 -10.74 7.41
CA THR A 97 8.13 -9.58 7.15
C THR A 97 6.70 -9.79 7.65
N HIS A 98 6.54 -10.25 8.89
CA HIS A 98 5.25 -10.53 9.49
C HIS A 98 4.51 -9.27 9.94
N LEU A 99 4.04 -8.45 9.00
CA LEU A 99 3.04 -7.43 9.30
C LEU A 99 1.61 -8.00 9.32
N VAL A 100 1.42 -9.25 8.85
CA VAL A 100 0.11 -9.90 8.76
C VAL A 100 0.21 -11.30 9.32
N PRO A 101 -0.48 -11.63 10.44
CA PRO A 101 -0.56 -13.00 10.94
C PRO A 101 -1.10 -13.95 9.87
N GLY A 102 -0.40 -15.07 9.63
CA GLY A 102 -0.77 -16.06 8.62
C GLY A 102 -0.24 -15.75 7.21
N GLU A 103 0.57 -14.71 7.04
CA GLU A 103 1.27 -14.49 5.77
C GLU A 103 2.36 -15.54 5.57
N ASN A 104 2.42 -16.08 4.36
CA ASN A 104 3.44 -17.04 3.97
C ASN A 104 4.43 -16.41 2.95
N PRO A 105 5.62 -17.03 2.72
CA PRO A 105 6.61 -16.53 1.77
C PRO A 105 6.08 -16.31 0.35
N VAL A 106 5.10 -17.09 -0.09
CA VAL A 106 4.46 -16.96 -1.41
C VAL A 106 3.73 -15.62 -1.53
N ASP A 107 3.08 -15.16 -0.47
CA ASP A 107 2.38 -13.87 -0.48
C ASP A 107 3.34 -12.69 -0.46
N ALA A 108 4.46 -12.79 0.26
CA ALA A 108 5.53 -11.80 0.22
C ALA A 108 6.13 -11.68 -1.20
N ASN A 109 6.39 -12.79 -1.86
CA ASN A 109 6.89 -12.84 -3.23
C ASN A 109 5.87 -12.25 -4.23
N ARG A 110 4.58 -12.54 -4.07
CA ARG A 110 3.51 -11.94 -4.89
C ARG A 110 3.44 -10.43 -4.76
N ARG A 111 3.66 -9.87 -3.55
CA ARG A 111 3.71 -8.42 -3.33
C ARG A 111 4.89 -7.77 -4.02
N THR A 112 6.06 -8.39 -3.95
CA THR A 112 7.25 -7.93 -4.67
C THR A 112 7.03 -7.94 -6.18
N TYR A 113 6.44 -9.02 -6.70
CA TYR A 113 6.01 -9.11 -8.09
C TYR A 113 5.06 -7.99 -8.48
N ALA A 114 3.98 -7.81 -7.71
CA ALA A 114 2.96 -6.78 -7.98
C ALA A 114 3.55 -5.38 -7.99
N ALA A 115 4.52 -5.07 -7.12
CA ALA A 115 5.18 -3.78 -7.10
C ALA A 115 5.95 -3.53 -8.40
N ILE A 116 6.69 -4.52 -8.90
CA ILE A 116 7.40 -4.42 -10.18
C ILE A 116 6.42 -4.30 -11.34
N GLU A 117 5.37 -5.12 -11.38
CA GLU A 117 4.35 -5.08 -12.42
C GLU A 117 3.67 -3.71 -12.51
N VAL A 118 3.24 -3.15 -11.36
CA VAL A 118 2.59 -1.83 -11.31
C VAL A 118 3.53 -0.73 -11.83
N GLY A 119 4.80 -0.74 -11.42
CA GLY A 119 5.79 0.23 -11.91
C GLY A 119 6.05 0.11 -13.41
N CYS A 120 6.07 -1.11 -13.94
CA CYS A 120 6.20 -1.34 -15.39
C CYS A 120 4.95 -0.89 -16.16
N LEU A 121 3.75 -1.12 -15.64
CA LEU A 121 2.51 -0.62 -16.24
C LEU A 121 2.48 0.91 -16.26
N ASP A 122 2.93 1.56 -15.18
CA ASP A 122 3.03 3.02 -15.13
C ASP A 122 4.06 3.56 -16.15
N LEU A 123 5.23 2.90 -16.26
CA LEU A 123 6.24 3.21 -17.26
C LEU A 123 5.69 3.10 -18.69
N ILE A 124 5.02 2.00 -19.00
CA ILE A 124 4.40 1.77 -20.33
C ILE A 124 3.35 2.84 -20.62
N GLY A 125 2.44 3.08 -19.65
CA GLY A 125 1.39 4.08 -19.79
C GLY A 125 1.94 5.47 -20.08
N LYS A 126 2.93 5.91 -19.30
CA LYS A 126 3.59 7.21 -19.48
C LYS A 126 4.31 7.31 -20.85
N SER A 127 5.00 6.26 -21.25
CA SER A 127 5.68 6.22 -22.58
C SER A 127 4.70 6.28 -23.74
N LEU A 128 3.48 5.78 -23.58
CA LEU A 128 2.42 5.83 -24.58
C LEU A 128 1.51 7.07 -24.46
N GLY A 129 1.70 7.90 -23.42
CA GLY A 129 0.77 9.00 -23.10
C GLY A 129 -0.63 8.52 -22.73
N LYS A 130 -0.76 7.33 -22.10
CA LYS A 130 -2.02 6.70 -21.72
C LYS A 130 -2.06 6.39 -20.21
N PRO A 131 -3.20 6.57 -19.56
CA PRO A 131 -3.35 6.10 -18.19
C PRO A 131 -3.35 4.56 -18.15
N VAL A 132 -2.92 3.98 -17.01
CA VAL A 132 -2.86 2.52 -16.84
C VAL A 132 -4.22 1.84 -17.07
N CYS A 133 -5.32 2.48 -16.73
CA CYS A 133 -6.66 1.92 -16.98
C CYS A 133 -6.94 1.64 -18.46
N ASP A 134 -6.33 2.42 -19.37
CA ASP A 134 -6.48 2.17 -20.82
C ASP A 134 -5.70 0.93 -21.25
N LEU A 135 -4.59 0.62 -20.59
CA LEU A 135 -3.83 -0.63 -20.80
C LEU A 135 -4.58 -1.86 -20.30
N LEU A 136 -5.46 -1.68 -19.31
CA LEU A 136 -6.25 -2.73 -18.66
C LEU A 136 -7.65 -2.90 -19.27
N GLY A 137 -7.90 -2.35 -20.46
CA GLY A 137 -9.17 -2.51 -21.17
C GLY A 137 -10.08 -1.28 -21.16
N GLY A 138 -9.62 -0.14 -20.63
CA GLY A 138 -10.29 1.12 -20.67
C GLY A 138 -10.99 1.53 -19.38
N ARG A 139 -11.31 2.81 -19.30
CA ARG A 139 -11.94 3.41 -18.10
C ARG A 139 -13.41 3.03 -18.01
N VAL A 140 -13.79 2.39 -16.89
CA VAL A 140 -15.18 1.96 -16.62
C VAL A 140 -15.98 3.08 -15.93
N ARG A 141 -15.33 3.95 -15.15
CA ARG A 141 -15.97 5.07 -14.44
C ARG A 141 -15.01 6.24 -14.27
N ASP A 142 -15.55 7.45 -14.22
CA ASP A 142 -14.73 8.67 -14.08
C ASP A 142 -14.37 8.99 -12.63
N ARG A 143 -15.17 8.50 -11.68
CA ARG A 143 -14.97 8.72 -10.25
C ARG A 143 -15.11 7.41 -9.51
N VAL A 144 -14.15 7.13 -8.63
CA VAL A 144 -14.16 5.97 -7.74
C VAL A 144 -14.51 6.45 -6.33
N PRO A 145 -15.64 6.02 -5.75
CA PRO A 145 -15.98 6.37 -4.37
C PRO A 145 -15.03 5.66 -3.41
N PHE A 146 -14.52 6.40 -2.42
CA PHE A 146 -13.74 5.86 -1.31
C PHE A 146 -14.59 5.71 -0.06
N SER A 147 -14.21 4.76 0.80
CA SER A 147 -14.80 4.58 2.12
C SER A 147 -13.95 5.29 3.19
N ALA A 148 -14.59 5.86 4.20
CA ALA A 148 -13.89 6.19 5.43
C ALA A 148 -13.32 4.90 6.03
N TYR A 149 -12.06 4.95 6.50
CA TYR A 149 -11.42 3.78 7.09
C TYR A 149 -10.98 4.08 8.54
N PRO A 150 -11.94 4.15 9.48
CA PRO A 150 -11.62 4.39 10.87
C PRO A 150 -10.92 3.21 11.53
N PHE A 151 -10.03 3.54 12.45
CA PHE A 151 -9.32 2.63 13.33
C PHE A 151 -9.55 3.04 14.77
N TYR A 152 -9.49 2.09 15.69
CA TYR A 152 -9.16 2.45 17.05
C TYR A 152 -7.75 3.04 17.09
N LYS A 153 -7.56 4.13 17.81
CA LYS A 153 -6.26 4.81 17.91
C LYS A 153 -6.06 5.46 19.27
N HIS A 154 -4.81 5.51 19.70
CA HIS A 154 -4.40 6.35 20.81
C HIS A 154 -4.23 7.81 20.37
N THR A 155 -4.04 8.71 21.36
CA THR A 155 -3.72 10.11 21.08
C THR A 155 -2.42 10.22 20.32
N GLY A 156 -2.35 11.09 19.34
CA GLY A 156 -1.18 11.41 18.54
C GLY A 156 -1.42 11.33 17.04
N GLY A 157 -0.68 12.13 16.29
CA GLY A 157 -0.73 12.21 14.83
C GLY A 157 0.33 11.37 14.10
N GLY A 158 1.21 10.70 14.86
CA GLY A 158 2.35 9.97 14.33
C GLY A 158 3.57 10.85 14.01
N GLY A 159 4.67 10.20 13.64
CA GLY A 159 5.96 10.83 13.45
C GLY A 159 6.64 11.23 14.75
N GLU A 160 7.89 11.66 14.67
CA GLU A 160 8.72 12.08 15.81
C GLU A 160 9.48 13.36 15.47
N GLY A 161 9.80 14.17 16.48
CA GLY A 161 10.59 15.39 16.30
C GLY A 161 10.01 16.33 15.24
N GLN A 162 10.78 16.61 14.19
CA GLN A 162 10.36 17.51 13.10
C GLN A 162 9.30 16.87 12.18
N ASP A 163 9.16 15.55 12.20
CA ASP A 163 8.17 14.82 11.40
C ASP A 163 6.85 14.61 12.14
N ALA A 164 6.76 15.03 13.41
CA ALA A 164 5.55 14.90 14.21
C ALA A 164 4.36 15.58 13.53
N ARG A 165 3.22 14.88 13.46
CA ARG A 165 1.98 15.37 12.87
C ARG A 165 0.95 15.71 13.95
N GLU A 166 0.12 16.71 13.63
CA GLU A 166 -1.01 17.07 14.49
C GLU A 166 -2.01 15.91 14.60
N ASP A 167 -2.54 15.71 15.80
CA ASP A 167 -3.61 14.74 16.04
C ASP A 167 -4.97 15.35 15.68
N LYS A 168 -5.42 15.06 14.47
CA LYS A 168 -6.65 15.60 13.90
C LYS A 168 -7.92 15.06 14.58
N TYR A 169 -7.89 13.84 15.08
CA TYR A 169 -9.09 13.13 15.54
C TYR A 169 -9.13 12.86 17.06
N GLY A 170 -7.99 12.98 17.74
CA GLY A 170 -7.86 12.64 19.15
C GLY A 170 -7.87 11.11 19.38
N GLU A 171 -8.07 10.71 20.63
CA GLU A 171 -8.18 9.31 21.01
C GLU A 171 -9.51 8.72 20.53
N CYS A 172 -9.46 7.51 19.97
CA CYS A 172 -10.61 6.77 19.46
C CYS A 172 -10.55 5.32 19.96
N LEU A 173 -10.88 5.10 21.24
CA LEU A 173 -10.84 3.78 21.89
C LEU A 173 -12.20 3.31 22.39
N SER A 174 -13.28 4.08 22.18
CA SER A 174 -14.65 3.71 22.51
C SER A 174 -15.56 3.79 21.29
N PRO A 175 -16.76 3.17 21.33
CA PRO A 175 -17.76 3.32 20.29
C PRO A 175 -18.09 4.79 19.99
N GLU A 176 -18.29 5.61 20.99
CA GLU A 176 -18.68 7.02 20.86
C GLU A 176 -17.58 7.84 20.16
N THR A 177 -16.31 7.66 20.57
CA THR A 177 -15.19 8.40 20.01
C THR A 177 -14.91 7.98 18.56
N LEU A 178 -15.09 6.70 18.24
CA LEU A 178 -14.95 6.20 16.87
C LEU A 178 -16.07 6.72 15.95
N VAL A 179 -17.32 6.73 16.44
CA VAL A 179 -18.44 7.34 15.69
C VAL A 179 -18.17 8.81 15.44
N GLY A 180 -17.71 9.56 16.46
CA GLY A 180 -17.32 10.96 16.30
C GLY A 180 -16.23 11.18 15.25
N GLN A 181 -15.23 10.29 15.20
CA GLN A 181 -14.20 10.32 14.15
C GLN A 181 -14.81 10.14 12.75
N VAL A 182 -15.71 9.17 12.59
CA VAL A 182 -16.36 8.89 11.32
C VAL A 182 -17.22 10.05 10.84
N ILE A 183 -17.96 10.71 11.76
CA ILE A 183 -18.75 11.90 11.45
C ILE A 183 -17.82 12.99 10.88
N LYS A 184 -16.71 13.31 11.55
CA LYS A 184 -15.72 14.29 11.07
C LYS A 184 -15.15 13.90 9.69
N MET A 185 -14.83 12.62 9.47
CA MET A 185 -14.36 12.14 8.17
C MET A 185 -15.40 12.32 7.07
N ARG A 186 -16.69 12.04 7.37
CA ARG A 186 -17.78 12.25 6.40
C ARG A 186 -17.98 13.73 6.06
N GLU A 187 -17.95 14.59 7.06
CA GLU A 187 -18.11 16.04 6.87
C GLU A 187 -16.97 16.62 6.03
N GLU A 188 -15.75 16.19 6.29
CA GLU A 188 -14.57 16.72 5.63
C GLU A 188 -14.38 16.19 4.21
N TYR A 189 -14.56 14.88 4.01
CA TYR A 189 -14.23 14.21 2.74
C TYR A 189 -15.43 13.74 1.94
N GLY A 190 -16.63 13.78 2.50
CA GLY A 190 -17.86 13.36 1.83
C GLY A 190 -17.96 11.84 1.64
N PHE A 191 -17.32 11.03 2.46
CA PHE A 191 -17.42 9.57 2.39
C PHE A 191 -18.86 9.10 2.58
N LYS A 192 -19.30 8.16 1.70
CA LYS A 192 -20.65 7.57 1.74
C LYS A 192 -20.66 6.13 2.27
N SER A 193 -19.51 5.54 2.48
CA SER A 193 -19.36 4.20 3.02
C SER A 193 -18.25 4.17 4.05
N ILE A 194 -18.28 3.17 4.92
CA ILE A 194 -17.35 3.02 6.04
C ILE A 194 -16.77 1.61 6.00
N LYS A 195 -15.46 1.50 6.11
CA LYS A 195 -14.74 0.25 6.35
C LYS A 195 -14.10 0.32 7.73
N PHE A 196 -14.74 -0.25 8.73
CA PHE A 196 -14.21 -0.26 10.08
C PHE A 196 -13.12 -1.33 10.27
N LYS A 197 -11.99 -0.94 10.87
CA LYS A 197 -10.89 -1.85 11.22
C LYS A 197 -11.11 -2.42 12.62
N ALA A 198 -11.78 -3.56 12.68
CA ALA A 198 -12.05 -4.34 13.88
C ALA A 198 -10.92 -5.33 14.22
N GLY A 199 -11.08 -6.12 15.28
CA GLY A 199 -10.13 -7.14 15.74
C GLY A 199 -9.16 -6.64 16.81
N VAL A 200 -9.52 -5.57 17.53
CA VAL A 200 -8.71 -4.93 18.58
C VAL A 200 -9.26 -5.22 19.96
N PHE A 201 -10.57 -5.19 20.10
CA PHE A 201 -11.28 -5.37 21.36
C PHE A 201 -12.10 -6.66 21.38
N HIS A 202 -12.76 -6.93 22.51
CA HIS A 202 -13.70 -8.05 22.60
C HIS A 202 -14.82 -7.87 21.56
N PRO A 203 -15.29 -8.94 20.89
CA PRO A 203 -16.30 -8.85 19.83
C PRO A 203 -17.56 -8.09 20.24
N ASP A 204 -18.03 -8.23 21.49
CA ASP A 204 -19.24 -7.53 21.96
C ASP A 204 -19.09 -6.00 21.93
N GLN A 205 -17.90 -5.48 22.26
CA GLN A 205 -17.59 -4.06 22.18
C GLN A 205 -17.55 -3.57 20.72
N GLU A 206 -16.96 -4.37 19.85
CA GLU A 206 -16.88 -4.02 18.44
C GLU A 206 -18.24 -4.11 17.73
N ILE A 207 -19.08 -5.08 18.12
CA ILE A 207 -20.47 -5.17 17.67
C ILE A 207 -21.26 -3.93 18.10
N GLU A 208 -21.07 -3.46 19.34
CA GLU A 208 -21.74 -2.24 19.81
C GLU A 208 -21.25 -1.01 19.02
N THR A 209 -19.98 -0.93 18.70
CA THR A 209 -19.44 0.11 17.81
C THR A 209 -20.15 0.11 16.45
N ILE A 210 -20.32 -1.06 15.84
CA ILE A 210 -21.03 -1.21 14.55
C ILE A 210 -22.50 -0.79 14.69
N LYS A 211 -23.18 -1.18 15.79
CA LYS A 211 -24.57 -0.78 16.02
C LYS A 211 -24.72 0.73 16.20
N GLN A 212 -23.77 1.38 16.89
CA GLN A 212 -23.77 2.84 17.03
C GLN A 212 -23.51 3.54 15.67
N LEU A 213 -22.54 3.06 14.90
CA LEU A 213 -22.31 3.57 13.54
C LEU A 213 -23.58 3.48 12.68
N TYR A 214 -24.29 2.34 12.75
CA TYR A 214 -25.54 2.16 12.01
C TYR A 214 -26.67 3.10 12.51
N ARG A 215 -26.80 3.29 13.81
CA ARG A 215 -27.83 4.20 14.40
C ARG A 215 -27.60 5.65 13.99
N GLU A 216 -26.35 6.11 14.00
CA GLU A 216 -25.99 7.51 13.76
C GLU A 216 -25.88 7.86 12.26
N LEU A 217 -25.49 6.90 11.45
CA LEU A 217 -25.12 7.17 10.05
C LEU A 217 -26.05 6.52 9.03
N GLY A 218 -26.94 5.63 9.48
CA GLY A 218 -27.84 4.86 8.64
C GLY A 218 -27.16 3.66 7.95
N PRO A 219 -27.93 2.94 7.10
CA PRO A 219 -27.44 1.78 6.37
C PRO A 219 -26.46 2.14 5.27
#